data_82a8c1ae1600463cc94ed616eb4379c7
#
_entry.id   82a8c1ae1600463cc94ed616eb4379c7
#
_cell.length_a   1.000
_cell.length_b   1.000
_cell.length_c   1.000
_cell.angle_alpha   90.00
_cell.angle_beta   90.00
_cell.angle_gamma   90.00
#
_symmetry.space_group_name_H-M   'P 1'
#
loop_
_entity.id
_entity.type
_entity.pdbx_description
1 polymer ?
#
loop_
_entity_poly.entity_id
_entity_poly.type
_entity_poly.pdbx_seq_one_letter_code
_entity_poly.pdbx_strand_id
1 'polypeptide(L)'
;MRRREFVLAGLALAGSGCSTPGVKLDAPYVSTPEAVVKAMLRLAQVRAHDVVYDLGCGDGRIVIAAARDFGARGVGIDIDPRRIEEAKAGARSAGVEDKVRFAVQDLFKTDFSEASVMALYLYPELNARLRPKLRAELRPGARVVAHQFAIAGWDADRSEIVWDGIEAHQIFAWVVPER
;
A
#
# COMPACT_ATOMS: atom_id res chain seq x y z
N MET A 1 18.50 48.88 57.03
CA MET A 1 18.05 48.59 55.66
C MET A 1 18.68 47.25 55.23
N ARG A 2 17.92 46.13 55.22
CA ARG A 2 18.41 44.81 54.82
C ARG A 2 17.80 44.48 53.45
N ARG A 3 18.67 44.33 52.45
CA ARG A 3 18.28 43.85 51.10
C ARG A 3 17.97 42.33 51.17
N ARG A 4 16.80 41.95 50.72
CA ARG A 4 16.41 40.54 50.53
C ARG A 4 16.78 40.16 49.09
N GLU A 5 17.69 39.21 48.95
CA GLU A 5 18.00 38.60 47.65
C GLU A 5 17.00 37.49 47.43
N PHE A 6 16.28 37.55 46.30
CA PHE A 6 15.42 36.45 45.82
C PHE A 6 16.26 35.54 44.91
N VAL A 7 16.49 34.34 45.37
CA VAL A 7 17.08 33.27 44.55
C VAL A 7 15.94 32.63 43.76
N LEU A 8 15.93 32.85 42.43
CA LEU A 8 15.06 32.12 41.51
C LEU A 8 15.70 30.77 41.14
N ALA A 9 15.16 29.68 41.69
CA ALA A 9 15.52 28.34 41.28
C ALA A 9 14.82 28.01 39.97
N GLY A 10 15.60 27.99 38.89
CA GLY A 10 15.13 27.54 37.59
C GLY A 10 14.99 26.03 37.53
N LEU A 11 13.76 25.54 37.39
CA LEU A 11 13.45 24.13 37.19
C LEU A 11 13.66 23.79 35.73
N ALA A 12 14.79 23.15 35.39
CA ALA A 12 15.04 22.62 34.06
C ALA A 12 14.23 21.35 33.84
N LEU A 13 13.13 21.42 33.06
CA LEU A 13 12.45 20.24 32.54
C LEU A 13 13.33 19.63 31.45
N ALA A 14 14.01 18.54 31.80
CA ALA A 14 14.64 17.66 30.82
C ALA A 14 13.53 16.90 30.07
N GLY A 15 13.14 17.41 28.91
CA GLY A 15 12.28 16.70 27.97
C GLY A 15 13.04 15.53 27.37
N SER A 16 12.79 14.31 27.86
CA SER A 16 13.24 13.07 27.20
C SER A 16 12.47 12.92 25.88
N GLY A 17 13.07 13.42 24.79
CA GLY A 17 12.60 13.14 23.45
C GLY A 17 12.77 11.66 23.16
N CYS A 18 11.70 10.87 23.21
CA CYS A 18 11.65 9.54 22.63
C CYS A 18 11.82 9.69 21.11
N SER A 19 13.05 9.57 20.63
CA SER A 19 13.31 9.36 19.20
C SER A 19 12.84 7.94 18.88
N THR A 20 11.69 7.81 18.27
CA THR A 20 11.28 6.56 17.61
C THR A 20 12.33 6.20 16.57
N PRO A 21 12.91 4.98 16.58
CA PRO A 21 13.83 4.56 15.54
C PRO A 21 13.14 4.72 14.19
N GLY A 22 13.74 5.51 13.29
CA GLY A 22 13.18 5.71 11.96
C GLY A 22 13.03 4.37 11.25
N VAL A 23 11.83 4.05 10.80
CA VAL A 23 11.56 2.87 9.96
C VAL A 23 12.37 3.05 8.68
N LYS A 24 13.25 2.08 8.38
CA LYS A 24 13.99 2.09 7.11
C LYS A 24 12.98 1.74 5.99
N LEU A 25 12.71 2.71 5.15
CA LEU A 25 11.84 2.53 3.98
C LEU A 25 12.66 1.99 2.81
N ASP A 26 12.18 0.93 2.17
CA ASP A 26 12.80 0.37 0.94
C ASP A 26 12.47 1.21 -0.30
N ALA A 27 11.45 2.08 -0.23
CA ALA A 27 11.04 2.99 -1.29
C ALA A 27 10.42 4.28 -0.71
N PRO A 28 10.57 5.47 -1.37
CA PRO A 28 9.80 6.65 -1.02
C PRO A 28 8.32 6.43 -1.35
N TYR A 29 7.45 7.08 -0.58
CA TYR A 29 6.03 7.08 -0.88
C TYR A 29 5.73 7.95 -2.10
N VAL A 30 5.15 7.34 -3.13
CA VAL A 30 4.60 7.99 -4.32
C VAL A 30 3.19 7.46 -4.54
N SER A 31 2.21 8.35 -4.62
CA SER A 31 0.82 7.94 -4.75
C SER A 31 0.44 7.66 -6.21
N THR A 32 -0.29 6.57 -6.44
CA THR A 32 -0.90 6.29 -7.75
C THR A 32 -2.06 7.26 -8.03
N PRO A 33 -2.10 7.97 -9.18
CA PRO A 33 -3.24 8.83 -9.54
C PRO A 33 -4.57 8.08 -9.57
N GLU A 34 -5.67 8.76 -9.24
CA GLU A 34 -6.99 8.11 -9.14
C GLU A 34 -7.45 7.46 -10.46
N ALA A 35 -7.16 8.10 -11.60
CA ALA A 35 -7.45 7.55 -12.93
C ALA A 35 -6.73 6.22 -13.16
N VAL A 36 -5.46 6.14 -12.72
CA VAL A 36 -4.64 4.94 -12.82
C VAL A 36 -5.14 3.85 -11.88
N VAL A 37 -5.48 4.18 -10.63
CA VAL A 37 -6.11 3.23 -9.67
C VAL A 37 -7.34 2.57 -10.30
N LYS A 38 -8.26 3.37 -10.85
CA LYS A 38 -9.48 2.85 -11.51
C LYS A 38 -9.14 1.95 -12.70
N ALA A 39 -8.15 2.33 -13.50
CA ALA A 39 -7.72 1.53 -14.64
C ALA A 39 -7.09 0.20 -14.20
N MET A 40 -6.22 0.20 -13.17
CA MET A 40 -5.62 -1.01 -12.60
C MET A 40 -6.70 -1.99 -12.11
N LEU A 41 -7.69 -1.51 -11.35
CA LEU A 41 -8.77 -2.35 -10.83
C LEU A 41 -9.66 -2.93 -11.95
N ARG A 42 -9.89 -2.18 -13.04
CA ARG A 42 -10.59 -2.68 -14.23
C ARG A 42 -9.73 -3.70 -14.99
N LEU A 43 -8.44 -3.42 -15.20
CA LEU A 43 -7.52 -4.32 -15.89
C LEU A 43 -7.40 -5.65 -15.14
N ALA A 44 -7.37 -5.62 -13.80
CA ALA A 44 -7.44 -6.79 -12.94
C ALA A 44 -8.85 -7.43 -12.86
N GLN A 45 -9.87 -6.84 -13.50
CA GLN A 45 -11.25 -7.31 -13.49
C GLN A 45 -11.79 -7.54 -12.08
N VAL A 46 -11.56 -6.58 -11.18
CA VAL A 46 -12.01 -6.65 -9.78
C VAL A 46 -13.53 -6.75 -9.70
N ARG A 47 -14.03 -7.63 -8.81
CA ARG A 47 -15.44 -7.91 -8.56
C ARG A 47 -15.73 -7.91 -7.07
N ALA A 48 -17.01 -7.85 -6.70
CA ALA A 48 -17.45 -7.76 -5.30
C ALA A 48 -17.03 -8.95 -4.40
N HIS A 49 -16.77 -10.11 -4.99
CA HIS A 49 -16.29 -11.30 -4.23
C HIS A 49 -14.77 -11.36 -4.06
N ASP A 50 -14.04 -10.43 -4.65
CA ASP A 50 -12.57 -10.40 -4.58
C ASP A 50 -12.06 -9.93 -3.22
N VAL A 51 -10.83 -10.36 -2.93
CA VAL A 51 -9.99 -9.82 -1.86
C VAL A 51 -8.77 -9.19 -2.52
N VAL A 52 -8.74 -7.86 -2.51
CA VAL A 52 -7.66 -7.07 -3.11
C VAL A 52 -6.60 -6.79 -2.04
N TYR A 53 -5.39 -7.27 -2.25
CA TYR A 53 -4.21 -6.93 -1.45
C TYR A 53 -3.42 -5.83 -2.13
N ASP A 54 -2.89 -4.88 -1.35
CA ASP A 54 -2.00 -3.81 -1.79
C ASP A 54 -0.75 -3.80 -0.90
N LEU A 55 0.40 -4.13 -1.48
CA LEU A 55 1.68 -4.22 -0.78
C LEU A 55 2.46 -2.92 -0.93
N GLY A 56 2.68 -2.21 0.18
CA GLY A 56 3.14 -0.83 0.19
C GLY A 56 1.96 0.11 -0.07
N CYS A 57 0.86 -0.09 0.64
CA CYS A 57 -0.43 0.53 0.33
C CYS A 57 -0.48 2.04 0.54
N GLY A 58 0.51 2.65 1.21
CA GLY A 58 0.52 4.08 1.51
C GLY A 58 -0.76 4.51 2.21
N ASP A 59 -1.47 5.47 1.62
CA ASP A 59 -2.75 5.99 2.13
C ASP A 59 -3.96 5.07 1.86
N GLY A 60 -3.73 3.87 1.32
CA GLY A 60 -4.76 2.85 1.13
C GLY A 60 -5.68 3.07 -0.06
N ARG A 61 -5.41 4.06 -0.92
CA ARG A 61 -6.31 4.48 -2.01
C ARG A 61 -6.75 3.37 -2.94
N ILE A 62 -5.89 2.38 -3.24
CA ILE A 62 -6.22 1.27 -4.14
C ILE A 62 -7.28 0.35 -3.50
N VAL A 63 -7.06 -0.10 -2.27
CA VAL A 63 -8.02 -0.98 -1.59
C VAL A 63 -9.30 -0.25 -1.19
N ILE A 64 -9.22 1.04 -0.87
CA ILE A 64 -10.40 1.89 -0.63
C ILE A 64 -11.23 2.00 -1.89
N ALA A 65 -10.61 2.28 -3.05
CA ALA A 65 -11.30 2.33 -4.33
C ALA A 65 -11.89 0.96 -4.73
N ALA A 66 -11.17 -0.14 -4.47
CA ALA A 66 -11.68 -1.49 -4.70
C ALA A 66 -12.97 -1.77 -3.89
N ALA A 67 -12.99 -1.34 -2.63
CA ALA A 67 -14.16 -1.52 -1.77
C ALA A 67 -15.33 -0.60 -2.17
N ARG A 68 -15.04 0.68 -2.42
CA ARG A 68 -16.05 1.70 -2.74
C ARG A 68 -16.69 1.49 -4.11
N ASP A 69 -15.86 1.27 -5.14
CA ASP A 69 -16.31 1.31 -6.54
C ASP A 69 -16.65 -0.07 -7.09
N PHE A 70 -16.10 -1.15 -6.52
CA PHE A 70 -16.28 -2.53 -6.98
C PHE A 70 -16.93 -3.45 -5.93
N GLY A 71 -17.12 -2.97 -4.69
CA GLY A 71 -17.70 -3.75 -3.60
C GLY A 71 -16.79 -4.85 -3.03
N ALA A 72 -15.53 -4.90 -3.45
CA ALA A 72 -14.54 -5.89 -3.03
C ALA A 72 -14.13 -5.71 -1.55
N ARG A 73 -13.51 -6.73 -0.96
CA ARG A 73 -12.76 -6.59 0.30
C ARG A 73 -11.34 -6.13 -0.01
N GLY A 74 -10.73 -5.38 0.91
CA GLY A 74 -9.38 -4.86 0.74
C GLY A 74 -8.47 -5.13 1.93
N VAL A 75 -7.19 -5.39 1.65
CA VAL A 75 -6.13 -5.52 2.66
C VAL A 75 -4.93 -4.68 2.22
N GLY A 76 -4.64 -3.63 2.99
CA GLY A 76 -3.47 -2.78 2.76
C GLY A 76 -2.36 -3.09 3.75
N ILE A 77 -1.16 -3.28 3.24
CA ILE A 77 0.05 -3.55 4.04
C ILE A 77 1.06 -2.45 3.78
N ASP A 78 1.56 -1.84 4.83
CA ASP A 78 2.66 -0.90 4.74
C ASP A 78 3.59 -1.05 5.95
N ILE A 79 4.86 -0.72 5.80
CA ILE A 79 5.84 -0.75 6.89
C ILE A 79 5.78 0.54 7.74
N ASP A 80 5.27 1.64 7.19
CA ASP A 80 5.16 2.92 7.87
C ASP A 80 3.81 3.03 8.62
N PRO A 81 3.81 3.06 9.98
CA PRO A 81 2.58 3.18 10.76
C PRO A 81 1.80 4.47 10.47
N ARG A 82 2.46 5.54 10.02
CA ARG A 82 1.77 6.79 9.68
C ARG A 82 0.91 6.61 8.43
N ARG A 83 1.39 5.85 7.44
CA ARG A 83 0.61 5.51 6.24
C ARG A 83 -0.61 4.68 6.59
N ILE A 84 -0.46 3.73 7.50
CA ILE A 84 -1.58 2.90 7.97
C ILE A 84 -2.66 3.75 8.68
N GLU A 85 -2.27 4.73 9.47
CA GLU A 85 -3.26 5.64 10.10
C GLU A 85 -3.95 6.54 9.07
N GLU A 86 -3.23 7.05 8.07
CA GLU A 86 -3.81 7.78 6.93
C GLU A 86 -4.81 6.90 6.15
N ALA A 87 -4.44 5.65 5.84
CA ALA A 87 -5.29 4.70 5.16
C ALA A 87 -6.59 4.40 5.93
N LYS A 88 -6.49 4.17 7.24
CA LYS A 88 -7.67 3.98 8.12
C LYS A 88 -8.59 5.21 8.13
N ALA A 89 -8.00 6.42 8.18
CA ALA A 89 -8.77 7.66 8.11
C ALA A 89 -9.48 7.81 6.76
N GLY A 90 -8.79 7.51 5.66
CA GLY A 90 -9.33 7.50 4.31
C GLY A 90 -10.51 6.53 4.16
N ALA A 91 -10.37 5.31 4.70
CA ALA A 91 -11.44 4.30 4.68
C ALA A 91 -12.69 4.74 5.44
N ARG A 92 -12.54 5.34 6.62
CA ARG A 92 -13.67 5.93 7.37
C ARG A 92 -14.35 7.04 6.58
N SER A 93 -13.56 7.95 6.00
CA SER A 93 -14.08 9.05 5.19
C SER A 93 -14.83 8.57 3.95
N ALA A 94 -14.41 7.44 3.38
CA ALA A 94 -15.06 6.81 2.23
C ALA A 94 -16.24 5.89 2.61
N GLY A 95 -16.50 5.64 3.90
CA GLY A 95 -17.55 4.77 4.41
C GLY A 95 -17.37 3.29 4.04
N VAL A 96 -16.11 2.81 4.01
CA VAL A 96 -15.76 1.43 3.63
C VAL A 96 -14.88 0.73 4.67
N GLU A 97 -14.80 1.24 5.89
CA GLU A 97 -13.97 0.68 6.95
C GLU A 97 -14.33 -0.76 7.35
N ASP A 98 -15.55 -1.17 7.12
CA ASP A 98 -16.05 -2.53 7.32
C ASP A 98 -15.57 -3.54 6.26
N LYS A 99 -15.14 -3.04 5.10
CA LYS A 99 -14.68 -3.84 3.95
C LYS A 99 -13.17 -3.90 3.80
N VAL A 100 -12.43 -3.01 4.47
CA VAL A 100 -10.97 -2.91 4.33
C VAL A 100 -10.26 -3.07 5.67
N ARG A 101 -9.08 -3.69 5.64
CA ARG A 101 -8.20 -3.77 6.80
C ARG A 101 -6.80 -3.30 6.43
N PHE A 102 -6.10 -2.70 7.39
CA PHE A 102 -4.75 -2.18 7.22
C PHE A 102 -3.84 -2.69 8.33
N ALA A 103 -2.62 -3.08 7.98
CA ALA A 103 -1.64 -3.58 8.95
C ALA A 103 -0.25 -2.99 8.70
N VAL A 104 0.42 -2.62 9.81
CA VAL A 104 1.85 -2.30 9.79
C VAL A 104 2.61 -3.61 9.72
N GLN A 105 3.17 -3.93 8.57
CA GLN A 105 3.82 -5.22 8.35
C GLN A 105 4.82 -5.16 7.19
N ASP A 106 5.88 -5.98 7.29
CA ASP A 106 6.82 -6.23 6.21
C ASP A 106 6.13 -7.07 5.11
N LEU A 107 6.06 -6.53 3.90
CA LEU A 107 5.42 -7.17 2.75
C LEU A 107 6.03 -8.54 2.39
N PHE A 108 7.32 -8.75 2.69
CA PHE A 108 7.98 -10.03 2.45
C PHE A 108 7.61 -11.12 3.47
N LYS A 109 7.06 -10.72 4.65
CA LYS A 109 6.63 -11.62 5.72
C LYS A 109 5.11 -11.78 5.80
N THR A 110 4.39 -11.00 5.00
CA THR A 110 2.93 -11.05 4.95
C THR A 110 2.46 -12.34 4.26
N ASP A 111 1.53 -13.06 4.87
CA ASP A 111 0.75 -14.09 4.20
C ASP A 111 -0.36 -13.42 3.38
N PHE A 112 -0.37 -13.66 2.09
CA PHE A 112 -1.40 -13.15 1.18
C PHE A 112 -2.10 -14.27 0.38
N SER A 113 -2.11 -15.49 0.93
CA SER A 113 -2.74 -16.67 0.30
C SER A 113 -4.25 -16.50 0.06
N GLU A 114 -4.91 -15.60 0.81
CA GLU A 114 -6.34 -15.31 0.60
C GLU A 114 -6.59 -14.31 -0.54
N ALA A 115 -5.54 -13.64 -1.06
CA ALA A 115 -5.67 -12.64 -2.11
C ALA A 115 -6.19 -13.28 -3.41
N SER A 116 -7.21 -12.68 -4.00
CA SER A 116 -7.65 -12.99 -5.37
C SER A 116 -7.13 -11.94 -6.37
N VAL A 117 -6.78 -10.76 -5.87
CA VAL A 117 -6.12 -9.70 -6.64
C VAL A 117 -4.99 -9.11 -5.81
N MET A 118 -3.82 -8.96 -6.41
CA MET A 118 -2.64 -8.31 -5.85
C MET A 118 -2.34 -7.03 -6.61
N ALA A 119 -2.33 -5.90 -5.92
CA ALA A 119 -1.91 -4.61 -6.47
C ALA A 119 -0.49 -4.26 -6.01
N LEU A 120 0.30 -3.70 -6.92
CA LEU A 120 1.70 -3.34 -6.69
C LEU A 120 2.01 -1.97 -7.31
N TYR A 121 2.65 -1.11 -6.53
CA TYR A 121 3.38 0.04 -7.05
C TYR A 121 4.73 0.13 -6.35
N LEU A 122 5.61 -0.80 -6.71
CA LEU A 122 6.91 -0.99 -6.08
C LEU A 122 8.02 -0.92 -7.13
N TYR A 123 9.23 -0.54 -6.73
CA TYR A 123 10.38 -0.54 -7.62
C TYR A 123 10.68 -1.92 -8.21
N PRO A 124 11.32 -1.97 -9.40
CA PRO A 124 11.60 -3.22 -10.12
C PRO A 124 12.31 -4.28 -9.27
N GLU A 125 13.23 -3.86 -8.40
CA GLU A 125 13.99 -4.76 -7.52
C GLU A 125 13.09 -5.43 -6.48
N LEU A 126 12.11 -4.68 -5.91
CA LEU A 126 11.15 -5.22 -4.96
C LEU A 126 10.17 -6.17 -5.65
N ASN A 127 9.69 -5.81 -6.84
CA ASN A 127 8.85 -6.69 -7.65
C ASN A 127 9.57 -8.01 -8.00
N ALA A 128 10.85 -7.93 -8.39
CA ALA A 128 11.66 -9.11 -8.69
C ALA A 128 11.85 -10.02 -7.45
N ARG A 129 12.07 -9.44 -6.28
CA ARG A 129 12.18 -10.18 -5.00
C ARG A 129 10.86 -10.81 -4.58
N LEU A 130 9.73 -10.14 -4.83
CA LEU A 130 8.39 -10.65 -4.51
C LEU A 130 7.94 -11.77 -5.45
N ARG A 131 8.41 -11.80 -6.70
CA ARG A 131 7.94 -12.76 -7.71
C ARG A 131 7.89 -14.22 -7.24
N PRO A 132 8.93 -14.79 -6.62
CA PRO A 132 8.86 -16.19 -6.15
C PRO A 132 7.74 -16.42 -5.15
N LYS A 133 7.56 -15.48 -4.20
CA LYS A 133 6.52 -15.53 -3.18
C LYS A 133 5.12 -15.37 -3.79
N LEU A 134 4.93 -14.41 -4.71
CA LEU A 134 3.67 -14.22 -5.43
C LEU A 134 3.26 -15.51 -6.14
N ARG A 135 4.18 -16.16 -6.85
CA ARG A 135 3.91 -17.42 -7.55
C ARG A 135 3.70 -18.61 -6.64
N ALA A 136 4.26 -18.61 -5.44
CA ALA A 136 4.11 -19.69 -4.47
C ALA A 136 2.82 -19.61 -3.65
N GLU A 137 2.41 -18.41 -3.24
CA GLU A 137 1.31 -18.24 -2.28
C GLU A 137 -0.02 -17.88 -2.93
N LEU A 138 0.00 -17.12 -4.04
CA LEU A 138 -1.24 -16.82 -4.74
C LEU A 138 -1.84 -18.07 -5.38
N ARG A 139 -3.17 -18.18 -5.31
CA ARG A 139 -3.90 -19.29 -5.92
C ARG A 139 -3.88 -19.19 -7.43
N PRO A 140 -3.91 -20.30 -8.15
CA PRO A 140 -4.18 -20.30 -9.58
C PRO A 140 -5.42 -19.47 -9.92
N GLY A 141 -5.33 -18.66 -10.98
CA GLY A 141 -6.38 -17.73 -11.38
C GLY A 141 -6.43 -16.42 -10.59
N ALA A 142 -5.63 -16.25 -9.52
CA ALA A 142 -5.42 -14.94 -8.90
C ALA A 142 -4.80 -13.98 -9.91
N ARG A 143 -5.12 -12.69 -9.78
CA ARG A 143 -4.64 -11.65 -10.69
C ARG A 143 -3.66 -10.74 -9.98
N VAL A 144 -2.58 -10.40 -10.65
CA VAL A 144 -1.62 -9.39 -10.19
C VAL A 144 -1.74 -8.18 -11.11
N VAL A 145 -1.76 -6.98 -10.56
CA VAL A 145 -1.73 -5.73 -11.33
C VAL A 145 -0.64 -4.83 -10.78
N ALA A 146 0.16 -4.24 -11.66
CA ALA A 146 1.25 -3.36 -11.26
C ALA A 146 1.18 -2.03 -12.00
N HIS A 147 1.51 -0.96 -11.29
CA HIS A 147 1.68 0.37 -11.82
C HIS A 147 3.15 0.60 -12.16
N GLN A 148 3.40 1.14 -13.35
CA GLN A 148 4.67 1.63 -13.90
C GLN A 148 5.75 0.55 -14.11
N PHE A 149 5.89 -0.43 -13.22
CA PHE A 149 7.00 -1.38 -13.26
C PHE A 149 6.52 -2.82 -13.40
N ALA A 150 6.93 -3.47 -14.47
CA ALA A 150 6.69 -4.89 -14.68
C ALA A 150 7.45 -5.76 -13.67
N ILE A 151 7.05 -7.02 -13.55
CA ILE A 151 7.74 -8.02 -12.74
C ILE A 151 8.78 -8.74 -13.60
N ALA A 152 10.07 -8.49 -13.37
CA ALA A 152 11.15 -9.09 -14.14
C ALA A 152 11.08 -10.63 -14.13
N GLY A 153 11.14 -11.26 -15.30
CA GLY A 153 11.07 -12.71 -15.48
C GLY A 153 9.66 -13.30 -15.27
N TRP A 154 8.64 -12.45 -15.43
CA TRP A 154 7.24 -12.88 -15.54
C TRP A 154 6.58 -11.98 -16.59
N ASP A 155 6.35 -12.51 -17.79
CA ASP A 155 5.74 -11.76 -18.88
C ASP A 155 4.31 -11.41 -18.55
N ALA A 156 3.91 -10.15 -18.75
CA ALA A 156 2.55 -9.71 -18.47
C ALA A 156 1.58 -10.26 -19.54
N ASP A 157 0.42 -10.75 -19.08
CA ASP A 157 -0.65 -11.19 -19.98
C ASP A 157 -1.32 -10.01 -20.68
N ARG A 158 -1.35 -8.84 -20.00
CA ARG A 158 -1.91 -7.59 -20.54
C ARG A 158 -1.14 -6.39 -20.03
N SER A 159 -1.10 -5.33 -20.84
CA SER A 159 -0.61 -4.02 -20.42
C SER A 159 -1.40 -2.92 -21.11
N GLU A 160 -1.53 -1.78 -20.44
CA GLU A 160 -2.21 -0.59 -20.94
C GLU A 160 -1.42 0.66 -20.57
N ILE A 161 -1.57 1.73 -21.37
CA ILE A 161 -1.09 3.07 -21.04
C ILE A 161 -2.31 3.90 -20.64
N VAL A 162 -2.24 4.49 -19.46
CA VAL A 162 -3.30 5.33 -18.88
C VAL A 162 -2.80 6.76 -18.78
N TRP A 163 -3.55 7.69 -19.35
CA TRP A 163 -3.30 9.12 -19.22
C TRP A 163 -4.06 9.67 -18.02
N ASP A 164 -3.38 10.31 -17.06
CA ASP A 164 -4.02 10.86 -15.84
C ASP A 164 -4.42 12.34 -15.98
N GLY A 165 -4.14 12.95 -17.14
CA GLY A 165 -4.34 14.38 -17.43
C GLY A 165 -3.03 15.17 -17.42
N ILE A 166 -1.93 14.60 -16.90
CA ILE A 166 -0.61 15.21 -16.79
C ILE A 166 0.44 14.37 -17.51
N GLU A 167 0.45 13.06 -17.24
CA GLU A 167 1.44 12.14 -17.81
C GLU A 167 0.84 10.77 -18.13
N ALA A 168 1.60 9.97 -18.88
CA ALA A 168 1.24 8.61 -19.26
C ALA A 168 1.81 7.61 -18.25
N HIS A 169 0.95 6.73 -17.75
CA HIS A 169 1.30 5.67 -16.81
C HIS A 169 1.13 4.32 -17.45
N GLN A 170 2.13 3.47 -17.34
CA GLN A 170 2.00 2.10 -17.81
C GLN A 170 1.47 1.21 -16.68
N ILE A 171 0.50 0.35 -17.00
CA ILE A 171 -0.02 -0.66 -16.09
C ILE A 171 0.06 -2.04 -16.71
N PHE A 172 0.30 -3.04 -15.87
CA PHE A 172 0.52 -4.42 -16.28
C PHE A 172 -0.40 -5.34 -15.50
N ALA A 173 -0.83 -6.45 -16.11
CA ALA A 173 -1.59 -7.47 -15.41
C ALA A 173 -1.13 -8.89 -15.78
N TRP A 174 -1.19 -9.77 -14.77
CA TRP A 174 -0.89 -11.19 -14.86
C TRP A 174 -2.02 -12.00 -14.25
N VAL A 175 -2.20 -13.20 -14.76
CA VAL A 175 -3.00 -14.25 -14.13
C VAL A 175 -2.04 -15.32 -13.61
N VAL A 176 -2.17 -15.69 -12.36
CA VAL A 176 -1.34 -16.75 -11.77
C VAL A 176 -1.70 -18.08 -12.46
N PRO A 177 -0.75 -18.77 -13.11
CA PRO A 177 -1.03 -20.00 -13.85
C PRO A 177 -1.40 -21.15 -12.92
N GLU A 178 -2.06 -22.15 -13.48
CA GLU A 178 -2.23 -23.46 -12.82
C GLU A 178 -0.86 -24.11 -12.60
N ARG A 179 -0.74 -24.88 -11.52
CA ARG A 179 0.50 -25.56 -11.11
C ARG A 179 0.51 -26.98 -11.61
#